data_b8bf5e154bf6adb89fe2a0f2e3c8075a
#
_entry.id   b8bf5e154bf6adb89fe2a0f2e3c8075a
#
_cell.length_a   1.000
_cell.length_b   1.000
_cell.length_c   1.000
_cell.angle_alpha   90.00
_cell.angle_beta   90.00
_cell.angle_gamma   90.00
#
_symmetry.space_group_name_H-M   'P 1'
#
loop_
_entity.id
_entity.type
_entity.pdbx_description
1 polymer ?
#
loop_
_entity_poly.entity_id
_entity_poly.type
_entity_poly.pdbx_seq_one_letter_code
_entity_poly.pdbx_strand_id
1 'polypeptide(L)'
;MALLFWYRPFLIVASRLIIVIMKRIDRHRAILGVDDKATLSELKKVYRKIMMEWHPDKFQDSEESKKKAEEKSTKLIASYHFLVSVHPETHEATKDSYMETTTNASIHDFEFKSEILRVEFSDGSEYEYYGLPKAIYVKLVNSDTPDRFARRHIYNNYLYRSTSKIVG
;
A
#
# COMPACT_ATOMS: atom_id res chain seq x y z
N MET A 1 -29.69 -21.89 -18.98
CA MET A 1 -29.40 -20.48 -19.30
C MET A 1 -29.54 -19.56 -18.09
N ALA A 2 -29.24 -20.02 -16.87
CA ALA A 2 -29.41 -19.26 -15.60
C ALA A 2 -28.14 -19.10 -14.76
N LEU A 3 -26.96 -19.52 -15.24
CA LEU A 3 -25.71 -19.48 -14.48
C LEU A 3 -24.87 -18.20 -14.72
N LEU A 4 -25.23 -17.34 -15.65
CA LEU A 4 -24.51 -16.12 -16.01
C LEU A 4 -24.94 -14.89 -15.19
N PHE A 5 -26.02 -14.96 -14.43
CA PHE A 5 -26.54 -13.80 -13.69
C PHE A 5 -25.91 -13.60 -12.31
N TRP A 6 -25.27 -14.61 -11.73
CA TRP A 6 -24.65 -14.56 -10.41
C TRP A 6 -23.20 -14.05 -10.40
N TYR A 7 -22.53 -14.04 -11.57
CA TYR A 7 -21.12 -13.63 -11.68
C TYR A 7 -20.90 -12.12 -11.94
N ARG A 8 -21.96 -11.41 -12.34
CA ARG A 8 -21.91 -9.97 -12.67
C ARG A 8 -21.53 -9.06 -11.50
N PRO A 9 -22.06 -9.19 -10.26
CA PRO A 9 -21.69 -8.27 -9.17
C PRO A 9 -20.23 -8.44 -8.74
N PHE A 10 -19.67 -9.63 -8.83
CA PHE A 10 -18.28 -9.90 -8.43
C PHE A 10 -17.27 -9.28 -9.41
N LEU A 11 -17.52 -9.34 -10.69
CA LEU A 11 -16.68 -8.71 -11.73
C LEU A 11 -16.72 -7.19 -11.66
N ILE A 12 -17.86 -6.58 -11.35
CA ILE A 12 -18.01 -5.13 -11.22
C ILE A 12 -17.28 -4.63 -9.96
N VAL A 13 -17.37 -5.34 -8.87
CA VAL A 13 -16.67 -4.97 -7.62
C VAL A 13 -15.15 -5.12 -7.80
N ALA A 14 -14.70 -6.20 -8.42
CA ALA A 14 -13.27 -6.42 -8.71
C ALA A 14 -12.71 -5.33 -9.66
N SER A 15 -13.44 -4.96 -10.71
CA SER A 15 -13.01 -3.91 -11.64
C SER A 15 -12.96 -2.53 -10.98
N ARG A 16 -13.95 -2.20 -10.14
CA ARG A 16 -13.97 -0.93 -9.39
C ARG A 16 -12.81 -0.84 -8.39
N LEU A 17 -12.50 -1.94 -7.74
CA LEU A 17 -11.39 -2.08 -6.81
C LEU A 17 -10.04 -1.86 -7.49
N ILE A 18 -9.81 -2.53 -8.62
CA ILE A 18 -8.60 -2.36 -9.44
C ILE A 18 -8.42 -0.90 -9.86
N ILE A 19 -9.50 -0.23 -10.30
CA ILE A 19 -9.47 1.17 -10.71
C ILE A 19 -9.06 2.09 -9.54
N VAL A 20 -9.56 1.87 -8.33
CA VAL A 20 -9.23 2.69 -7.16
C VAL A 20 -7.74 2.53 -6.80
N ILE A 21 -7.24 1.29 -6.81
CA ILE A 21 -5.82 1.00 -6.54
C ILE A 21 -4.92 1.60 -7.62
N MET A 22 -5.26 1.41 -8.91
CA MET A 22 -4.51 1.99 -10.03
C MET A 22 -4.44 3.50 -9.94
N LYS A 23 -5.55 4.19 -9.69
CA LYS A 23 -5.55 5.65 -9.49
C LYS A 23 -4.66 6.10 -8.32
N ARG A 24 -4.55 5.30 -7.26
CA ARG A 24 -3.66 5.60 -6.15
C ARG A 24 -2.20 5.48 -6.58
N ILE A 25 -1.84 4.39 -7.22
CA ILE A 25 -0.48 4.16 -7.76
C ILE A 25 -0.11 5.28 -8.74
N ASP A 26 -1.00 5.62 -9.69
CA ASP A 26 -0.77 6.66 -10.68
C ASP A 26 -0.59 8.05 -10.06
N ARG A 27 -1.30 8.36 -8.98
CA ARG A 27 -1.08 9.59 -8.21
C ARG A 27 0.34 9.67 -7.65
N HIS A 28 0.85 8.59 -7.06
CA HIS A 28 2.21 8.56 -6.53
C HIS A 28 3.26 8.60 -7.64
N ARG A 29 3.01 7.93 -8.78
CA ARG A 29 3.84 8.02 -9.98
C ARG A 29 3.90 9.46 -10.52
N ALA A 30 2.76 10.13 -10.61
CA ALA A 30 2.69 11.52 -11.04
C ALA A 30 3.47 12.48 -10.12
N ILE A 31 3.46 12.24 -8.80
CA ILE A 31 4.23 13.04 -7.84
C ILE A 31 5.74 12.88 -8.07
N LEU A 32 6.22 11.67 -8.40
CA LEU A 32 7.63 11.41 -8.71
C LEU A 32 7.99 11.68 -10.17
N GLY A 33 7.01 11.84 -11.07
CA GLY A 33 7.25 12.00 -12.49
C GLY A 33 7.80 10.74 -13.17
N VAL A 34 7.33 9.56 -12.76
CA VAL A 34 7.72 8.25 -13.30
C VAL A 34 6.54 7.57 -14.00
N ASP A 35 6.86 6.70 -14.95
CA ASP A 35 5.86 5.89 -15.66
C ASP A 35 5.53 4.57 -14.94
N ASP A 36 4.72 3.73 -15.60
CA ASP A 36 4.27 2.44 -15.09
C ASP A 36 5.31 1.32 -15.20
N LYS A 37 6.40 1.55 -15.94
CA LYS A 37 7.48 0.60 -16.18
C LYS A 37 8.73 0.88 -15.35
N ALA A 38 8.71 1.95 -14.54
CA ALA A 38 9.85 2.35 -13.75
C ALA A 38 10.31 1.24 -12.80
N THR A 39 11.55 0.82 -12.90
CA THR A 39 12.22 -0.15 -12.03
C THR A 39 12.52 0.45 -10.65
N LEU A 40 12.81 -0.38 -9.64
CA LEU A 40 13.26 0.10 -8.32
C LEU A 40 14.49 1.00 -8.41
N SER A 41 15.43 0.67 -9.31
CA SER A 41 16.63 1.48 -9.54
C SER A 41 16.30 2.87 -10.08
N GLU A 42 15.38 2.96 -11.02
CA GLU A 42 14.91 4.23 -11.58
C GLU A 42 14.14 5.05 -10.56
N LEU A 43 13.25 4.44 -9.80
CA LEU A 43 12.54 5.09 -8.67
C LEU A 43 13.56 5.70 -7.69
N LYS A 44 14.59 4.94 -7.30
CA LYS A 44 15.65 5.41 -6.40
C LYS A 44 16.45 6.58 -6.99
N LYS A 45 16.78 6.51 -8.28
CA LYS A 45 17.52 7.57 -8.98
C LYS A 45 16.70 8.87 -9.06
N VAL A 46 15.44 8.76 -9.46
CA VAL A 46 14.52 9.91 -9.55
C VAL A 46 14.30 10.53 -8.18
N TYR A 47 14.01 9.72 -7.16
CA TYR A 47 13.83 10.18 -5.78
C TYR A 47 15.05 10.96 -5.27
N ARG A 48 16.28 10.42 -5.45
CA ARG A 48 17.51 11.11 -5.02
C ARG A 48 17.68 12.45 -5.72
N LYS A 49 17.42 12.51 -7.03
CA LYS A 49 17.53 13.75 -7.82
C LYS A 49 16.56 14.81 -7.27
N ILE A 50 15.29 14.45 -7.10
CA ILE A 50 14.26 15.40 -6.65
C ILE A 50 14.52 15.83 -5.19
N MET A 51 14.95 14.90 -4.32
CA MET A 51 15.30 15.25 -2.94
C MET A 51 16.49 16.20 -2.85
N MET A 52 17.49 16.06 -3.74
CA MET A 52 18.57 17.06 -3.83
C MET A 52 18.08 18.45 -4.26
N GLU A 53 17.05 18.54 -5.08
CA GLU A 53 16.45 19.81 -5.51
C GLU A 53 15.56 20.45 -4.44
N TRP A 54 14.80 19.64 -3.72
CA TRP A 54 13.75 20.07 -2.77
C TRP A 54 14.06 19.80 -1.30
N HIS A 55 15.34 19.58 -0.97
CA HIS A 55 15.72 19.40 0.44
C HIS A 55 15.46 20.69 1.23
N PRO A 56 14.76 20.64 2.38
CA PRO A 56 14.41 21.83 3.17
C PRO A 56 15.60 22.71 3.52
N ASP A 57 16.80 22.15 3.73
CA ASP A 57 18.01 22.88 4.05
C ASP A 57 18.44 23.89 2.96
N LYS A 58 17.95 23.74 1.75
CA LYS A 58 18.23 24.68 0.64
C LYS A 58 17.30 25.89 0.60
N PHE A 59 16.25 25.89 1.41
CA PHE A 59 15.19 26.89 1.40
C PHE A 59 15.14 27.62 2.74
N GLN A 60 16.28 28.28 3.10
CA GLN A 60 16.38 28.99 4.38
C GLN A 60 16.11 30.50 4.24
N ASP A 61 15.86 30.98 3.01
CA ASP A 61 15.69 32.41 2.71
C ASP A 61 14.41 33.01 3.32
N SER A 62 13.37 32.17 3.50
CA SER A 62 12.13 32.58 4.16
C SER A 62 11.38 31.37 4.76
N GLU A 63 10.64 31.61 5.84
CA GLU A 63 9.80 30.59 6.47
C GLU A 63 8.76 30.00 5.49
N GLU A 64 8.24 30.82 4.56
CA GLU A 64 7.29 30.36 3.55
C GLU A 64 7.93 29.40 2.54
N SER A 65 9.15 29.70 2.07
CA SER A 65 9.92 28.85 1.15
C SER A 65 10.26 27.52 1.82
N LYS A 66 10.72 27.57 3.06
CA LYS A 66 11.04 26.39 3.87
C LYS A 66 9.82 25.49 4.06
N LYS A 67 8.68 26.05 4.46
CA LYS A 67 7.42 25.29 4.63
C LYS A 67 6.97 24.63 3.34
N LYS A 68 7.05 25.33 2.20
CA LYS A 68 6.73 24.74 0.87
C LYS A 68 7.67 23.58 0.54
N ALA A 69 8.96 23.70 0.80
CA ALA A 69 9.93 22.63 0.58
C ALA A 69 9.67 21.43 1.50
N GLU A 70 9.34 21.64 2.76
CA GLU A 70 8.96 20.59 3.71
C GLU A 70 7.71 19.83 3.28
N GLU A 71 6.64 20.53 2.89
CA GLU A 71 5.42 19.92 2.40
C GLU A 71 5.65 19.10 1.12
N LYS A 72 6.49 19.60 0.23
CA LYS A 72 6.83 18.93 -1.03
C LYS A 72 7.69 17.71 -0.79
N SER A 73 8.76 17.85 0.01
CA SER A 73 9.64 16.72 0.36
C SER A 73 8.89 15.61 1.09
N THR A 74 7.99 15.93 2.02
CA THR A 74 7.14 14.96 2.71
C THR A 74 6.28 14.16 1.72
N LYS A 75 5.66 14.81 0.74
CA LYS A 75 4.88 14.14 -0.30
C LYS A 75 5.73 13.25 -1.20
N LEU A 76 6.94 13.69 -1.55
CA LEU A 76 7.90 12.93 -2.35
C LEU A 76 8.39 11.68 -1.62
N ILE A 77 8.76 11.82 -0.35
CA ILE A 77 9.17 10.72 0.52
C ILE A 77 8.05 9.68 0.63
N ALA A 78 6.83 10.12 0.96
CA ALA A 78 5.68 9.23 1.08
C ALA A 78 5.38 8.50 -0.25
N SER A 79 5.49 9.19 -1.39
CA SER A 79 5.24 8.60 -2.70
C SER A 79 6.31 7.59 -3.10
N TYR A 80 7.57 7.87 -2.83
CA TYR A 80 8.68 6.96 -3.06
C TYR A 80 8.51 5.67 -2.25
N HIS A 81 8.32 5.79 -0.94
CA HIS A 81 8.14 4.62 -0.07
C HIS A 81 6.90 3.81 -0.46
N PHE A 82 5.80 4.46 -0.83
CA PHE A 82 4.62 3.77 -1.31
C PHE A 82 4.94 2.96 -2.58
N LEU A 83 5.51 3.57 -3.62
CA LEU A 83 5.79 2.90 -4.87
C LEU A 83 6.79 1.75 -4.71
N VAL A 84 7.84 1.94 -3.90
CA VAL A 84 8.80 0.87 -3.58
C VAL A 84 8.11 -0.29 -2.87
N SER A 85 7.25 0.00 -1.90
CA SER A 85 6.59 -1.04 -1.09
C SER A 85 5.56 -1.88 -1.85
N VAL A 86 4.96 -1.34 -2.92
CA VAL A 86 4.01 -2.07 -3.78
C VAL A 86 4.65 -2.59 -5.08
N HIS A 87 5.95 -2.40 -5.26
CA HIS A 87 6.64 -2.81 -6.48
C HIS A 87 6.73 -4.34 -6.57
N PRO A 88 6.53 -4.94 -7.78
CA PRO A 88 6.61 -6.39 -7.94
C PRO A 88 7.93 -7.00 -7.47
N GLU A 89 9.06 -6.35 -7.74
CA GLU A 89 10.38 -6.81 -7.26
C GLU A 89 10.47 -6.82 -5.72
N THR A 90 9.87 -5.85 -5.04
CA THR A 90 9.82 -5.81 -3.56
C THR A 90 8.94 -6.93 -3.03
N HIS A 91 7.78 -7.16 -3.64
CA HIS A 91 6.89 -8.26 -3.25
C HIS A 91 7.56 -9.61 -3.43
N GLU A 92 8.27 -9.83 -4.53
CA GLU A 92 9.00 -11.09 -4.74
C GLU A 92 10.13 -11.27 -3.71
N ALA A 93 10.90 -10.21 -3.43
CA ALA A 93 11.99 -10.24 -2.44
C ALA A 93 11.51 -10.46 -1.00
N THR A 94 10.28 -10.03 -0.67
CA THR A 94 9.71 -10.13 0.68
C THR A 94 8.64 -11.23 0.83
N LYS A 95 8.42 -12.01 -0.21
CA LYS A 95 7.36 -13.02 -0.29
C LYS A 95 7.42 -14.04 0.82
N ASP A 96 8.60 -14.60 1.08
CA ASP A 96 8.79 -15.65 2.09
C ASP A 96 8.48 -15.11 3.49
N SER A 97 8.98 -13.93 3.82
CA SER A 97 8.67 -13.24 5.09
C SER A 97 7.18 -12.93 5.24
N TYR A 98 6.53 -12.46 4.17
CA TYR A 98 5.09 -12.22 4.16
C TYR A 98 4.29 -13.51 4.39
N MET A 99 4.67 -14.58 3.69
CA MET A 99 4.03 -15.91 3.84
C MET A 99 4.22 -16.48 5.24
N GLU A 100 5.41 -16.32 5.82
CA GLU A 100 5.71 -16.73 7.20
C GLU A 100 4.80 -16.01 8.20
N THR A 101 4.74 -14.67 8.14
CA THR A 101 3.86 -13.86 9.01
C THR A 101 2.40 -14.27 8.84
N THR A 102 1.86 -14.26 7.63
CA THR A 102 0.44 -14.53 7.39
C THR A 102 0.00 -15.96 7.68
N THR A 103 0.94 -16.90 7.76
CA THR A 103 0.68 -18.30 8.10
C THR A 103 0.80 -18.55 9.61
N ASN A 104 1.85 -18.02 10.25
CA ASN A 104 2.24 -18.41 11.61
C ASN A 104 1.86 -17.37 12.68
N ALA A 105 1.85 -16.09 12.34
CA ALA A 105 1.46 -15.06 13.26
C ALA A 105 -0.07 -14.89 13.33
N SER A 106 -0.56 -14.46 14.49
CA SER A 106 -1.96 -14.10 14.70
C SER A 106 -2.14 -12.59 14.58
N ILE A 107 -3.35 -12.18 14.26
CA ILE A 107 -3.73 -10.76 14.29
C ILE A 107 -3.64 -10.26 15.74
N HIS A 108 -2.84 -9.22 15.97
CA HIS A 108 -2.76 -8.52 17.24
C HIS A 108 -3.79 -7.39 17.31
N ASP A 109 -3.84 -6.56 16.27
CA ASP A 109 -4.80 -5.47 16.13
C ASP A 109 -5.08 -5.17 14.65
N PHE A 110 -6.19 -4.50 14.34
CA PHE A 110 -6.48 -4.05 13.01
C PHE A 110 -7.33 -2.77 12.98
N GLU A 111 -7.04 -1.89 12.04
CA GLU A 111 -7.76 -0.64 11.80
C GLU A 111 -8.26 -0.60 10.34
N PHE A 112 -9.48 -0.07 10.15
CA PHE A 112 -10.05 0.11 8.83
C PHE A 112 -10.43 1.56 8.56
N LYS A 113 -9.83 2.15 7.52
CA LYS A 113 -10.11 3.52 7.11
C LYS A 113 -9.95 3.68 5.60
N SER A 114 -10.93 4.31 4.95
CA SER A 114 -10.86 4.66 3.52
C SER A 114 -10.50 3.47 2.61
N GLU A 115 -11.16 2.32 2.82
CA GLU A 115 -10.94 1.07 2.08
C GLU A 115 -9.51 0.48 2.24
N ILE A 116 -8.81 0.87 3.29
CA ILE A 116 -7.53 0.29 3.69
C ILE A 116 -7.74 -0.42 5.01
N LEU A 117 -7.35 -1.69 5.06
CA LEU A 117 -7.23 -2.47 6.29
C LEU A 117 -5.75 -2.50 6.68
N ARG A 118 -5.42 -1.95 7.83
CA ARG A 118 -4.12 -2.09 8.48
C ARG A 118 -4.22 -3.23 9.46
N VAL A 119 -3.27 -4.15 9.42
CA VAL A 119 -3.20 -5.31 10.32
C VAL A 119 -1.84 -5.31 10.98
N GLU A 120 -1.84 -5.35 12.30
CA GLU A 120 -0.67 -5.59 13.14
C GLU A 120 -0.69 -7.05 13.58
N PHE A 121 0.44 -7.73 13.43
CA PHE A 121 0.59 -9.15 13.77
C PHE A 121 1.34 -9.33 15.08
N SER A 122 1.15 -10.48 15.71
CA SER A 122 1.78 -10.86 16.98
C SER A 122 3.31 -10.94 16.94
N ASP A 123 3.91 -11.03 15.74
CA ASP A 123 5.34 -10.98 15.51
C ASP A 123 5.89 -9.54 15.35
N GLY A 124 5.03 -8.52 15.49
CA GLY A 124 5.34 -7.11 15.30
C GLY A 124 5.36 -6.65 13.84
N SER A 125 5.07 -7.54 12.90
CA SER A 125 4.91 -7.17 11.49
C SER A 125 3.61 -6.40 11.28
N GLU A 126 3.62 -5.46 10.34
CA GLU A 126 2.46 -4.63 10.02
C GLU A 126 2.29 -4.52 8.51
N TYR A 127 1.05 -4.74 8.07
CA TYR A 127 0.68 -4.69 6.65
C TYR A 127 -0.59 -3.89 6.44
N GLU A 128 -0.62 -3.14 5.32
CA GLU A 128 -1.83 -2.48 4.82
C GLU A 128 -2.34 -3.20 3.58
N TYR A 129 -3.65 -3.47 3.56
CA TYR A 129 -4.37 -4.07 2.45
C TYR A 129 -5.28 -3.03 1.81
N TYR A 130 -5.11 -2.81 0.51
CA TYR A 130 -5.78 -1.73 -0.22
C TYR A 130 -7.01 -2.18 -0.96
N GLY A 131 -8.03 -1.33 -0.93
CA GLY A 131 -9.26 -1.53 -1.67
C GLY A 131 -10.19 -2.56 -1.02
N LEU A 132 -10.06 -2.80 0.27
CA LEU A 132 -10.93 -3.73 0.99
C LEU A 132 -12.35 -3.14 1.11
N PRO A 133 -13.40 -3.83 0.60
CA PRO A 133 -14.77 -3.37 0.79
C PRO A 133 -15.19 -3.39 2.26
N LYS A 134 -15.94 -2.38 2.70
CA LYS A 134 -16.48 -2.33 4.07
C LYS A 134 -17.22 -3.63 4.47
N ALA A 135 -17.89 -4.28 3.52
CA ALA A 135 -18.60 -5.54 3.77
C ALA A 135 -17.65 -6.68 4.20
N ILE A 136 -16.44 -6.74 3.66
CA ILE A 136 -15.42 -7.74 4.05
C ILE A 136 -14.87 -7.40 5.43
N TYR A 137 -14.62 -6.12 5.71
CA TYR A 137 -14.23 -5.66 7.05
C TYR A 137 -15.27 -6.04 8.12
N VAL A 138 -16.56 -5.78 7.85
CA VAL A 138 -17.64 -6.15 8.79
C VAL A 138 -17.66 -7.66 9.05
N LYS A 139 -17.41 -8.49 8.03
CA LYS A 139 -17.31 -9.94 8.19
C LYS A 139 -16.08 -10.35 9.01
N LEU A 140 -14.95 -9.67 8.84
CA LEU A 140 -13.75 -9.89 9.65
C LEU A 140 -14.02 -9.63 11.13
N VAL A 141 -14.61 -8.46 11.45
CA VAL A 141 -14.95 -8.05 12.82
C VAL A 141 -15.91 -9.03 13.50
N ASN A 142 -16.90 -9.54 12.75
CA ASN A 142 -17.91 -10.46 13.27
C ASN A 142 -17.51 -11.94 13.16
N SER A 143 -16.26 -12.23 12.80
CA SER A 143 -15.79 -13.62 12.68
C SER A 143 -15.34 -14.16 14.03
N ASP A 144 -15.79 -15.37 14.39
CA ASP A 144 -15.29 -16.10 15.57
C ASP A 144 -13.80 -16.47 15.45
N THR A 145 -13.27 -16.47 14.22
CA THR A 145 -11.86 -16.78 13.92
C THR A 145 -11.29 -15.78 12.92
N PRO A 146 -10.96 -14.54 13.33
CA PRO A 146 -10.47 -13.48 12.44
C PRO A 146 -9.27 -13.89 11.60
N ASP A 147 -8.28 -14.56 12.19
CA ASP A 147 -7.08 -15.05 11.49
C ASP A 147 -7.43 -15.98 10.32
N ARG A 148 -8.31 -16.94 10.57
CA ARG A 148 -8.74 -17.89 9.53
C ARG A 148 -9.53 -17.20 8.43
N PHE A 149 -10.37 -16.23 8.81
CA PHE A 149 -11.12 -15.42 7.85
C PHE A 149 -10.18 -14.60 6.98
N ALA A 150 -9.22 -13.90 7.58
CA ALA A 150 -8.26 -13.06 6.88
C ALA A 150 -7.38 -13.86 5.90
N ARG A 151 -6.86 -15.02 6.31
CA ARG A 151 -6.11 -15.93 5.42
C ARG A 151 -6.90 -16.35 4.18
N ARG A 152 -8.21 -16.60 4.33
CA ARG A 152 -9.06 -17.05 3.22
C ARG A 152 -9.52 -15.94 2.31
N HIS A 153 -9.76 -14.74 2.86
CA HIS A 153 -10.51 -13.71 2.17
C HIS A 153 -9.74 -12.41 1.95
N ILE A 154 -8.62 -12.20 2.64
CA ILE A 154 -7.90 -10.91 2.63
C ILE A 154 -6.49 -11.05 2.08
N TYR A 155 -5.62 -11.83 2.72
CA TYR A 155 -4.18 -11.76 2.51
C TYR A 155 -3.71 -11.97 1.06
N ASN A 156 -4.31 -12.88 0.32
CA ASN A 156 -3.92 -13.17 -1.07
C ASN A 156 -4.88 -12.56 -2.12
N ASN A 157 -5.84 -11.74 -1.68
CA ASN A 157 -6.89 -11.22 -2.56
C ASN A 157 -6.81 -9.70 -2.77
N TYR A 158 -5.99 -9.01 -1.99
CA TYR A 158 -5.84 -7.56 -2.04
C TYR A 158 -4.38 -7.15 -2.18
N LEU A 159 -4.14 -6.03 -2.86
CA LEU A 159 -2.81 -5.43 -2.89
C LEU A 159 -2.40 -5.08 -1.46
N TYR A 160 -1.21 -5.50 -1.07
CA TYR A 160 -0.67 -5.20 0.26
C TYR A 160 0.67 -4.48 0.19
N ARG A 161 1.05 -3.87 1.28
CA ARG A 161 2.41 -3.42 1.54
C ARG A 161 2.78 -3.65 3.00
N SER A 162 4.05 -3.86 3.28
CA SER A 162 4.58 -3.76 4.63
C SER A 162 4.68 -2.29 5.03
N THR A 163 4.25 -1.96 6.25
CA THR A 163 4.44 -0.64 6.88
C THR A 163 5.50 -0.69 7.96
N SER A 164 5.96 -1.87 8.36
CA SER A 164 7.15 -2.04 9.18
C SER A 164 8.31 -1.31 8.50
N LYS A 165 9.10 -0.53 9.24
CA LYS A 165 10.20 0.25 8.68
C LYS A 165 11.06 -0.66 7.82
N ILE A 166 11.14 -0.36 6.52
CA ILE A 166 12.14 -0.96 5.65
C ILE A 166 13.48 -0.47 6.21
N VAL A 167 14.14 -1.35 6.98
CA VAL A 167 15.51 -1.13 7.40
C VAL A 167 16.36 -1.27 6.13
N GLY A 168 16.68 -0.12 5.54
CA GLY A 168 17.52 -0.01 4.36
C GLY A 168 18.87 0.58 4.71
#